data_67a1b980a3a6ced4387160e5edbc858d
#
_entry.id   67a1b980a3a6ced4387160e5edbc858d
#
_cell.length_a   1.000
_cell.length_b   1.000
_cell.length_c   1.000
_cell.angle_alpha   90.00
_cell.angle_beta   90.00
_cell.angle_gamma   90.00
#
_symmetry.space_group_name_H-M   'P 1'
#
loop_
_entity.id
_entity.type
_entity.pdbx_description
1 polymer ?
#
loop_
_entity_poly.entity_id
_entity_poly.type
_entity_poly.pdbx_seq_one_letter_code
_entity_poly.pdbx_strand_id
1 'polypeptide(L)'
;MASGAVRENDIPKNLSVRDGNKQDLTLAAEVDRALRGAAHGPDLKHMLETGDHLLISENDSGRGYAVAHKGSPNIVAATTPEIASELLWACLARADGEVEVRWITALQNWAIPVVLGAGLSLSSAGPICTRGNLGSLTPYLPSGPFL
;
A
#
# COMPACT_ATOMS: atom_id res chain seq x y z
N MET A 1 -12.74 0.34 4.97
CA MET A 1 -12.29 -0.89 4.27
C MET A 1 -12.96 -0.95 2.90
N ALA A 2 -12.26 -1.44 1.90
CA ALA A 2 -12.85 -1.76 0.59
C ALA A 2 -12.60 -3.22 0.27
N SER A 3 -13.56 -3.89 -0.37
CA SER A 3 -13.43 -5.31 -0.75
C SER A 3 -14.25 -5.66 -1.98
N GLY A 4 -13.87 -6.74 -2.63
CA GLY A 4 -14.56 -7.30 -3.80
C GLY A 4 -13.62 -7.83 -4.87
N ALA A 5 -14.17 -8.22 -6.02
CA ALA A 5 -13.41 -8.61 -7.19
C ALA A 5 -12.97 -7.37 -7.98
N VAL A 6 -11.71 -7.36 -8.40
CA VAL A 6 -11.15 -6.26 -9.18
C VAL A 6 -11.65 -6.33 -10.63
N ARG A 7 -12.06 -5.20 -11.18
CA ARG A 7 -12.40 -5.06 -12.60
C ARG A 7 -11.13 -4.82 -13.42
N GLU A 8 -10.61 -5.85 -14.03
CA GLU A 8 -9.32 -5.82 -14.77
C GLU A 8 -9.27 -4.75 -15.86
N ASN A 9 -10.39 -4.49 -16.54
CA ASN A 9 -10.46 -3.49 -17.62
C ASN A 9 -10.28 -2.04 -17.14
N ASP A 10 -10.48 -1.79 -15.86
CA ASP A 10 -10.39 -0.45 -15.26
C ASP A 10 -8.99 -0.16 -14.69
N ILE A 11 -8.09 -1.15 -14.71
CA ILE A 11 -6.71 -0.99 -14.24
C ILE A 11 -5.92 -0.13 -15.24
N PRO A 12 -5.26 0.95 -14.78
CA PRO A 12 -4.41 1.76 -15.64
C PRO A 12 -3.26 0.94 -16.26
N LYS A 13 -3.02 1.10 -17.56
CA LYS A 13 -2.01 0.33 -18.30
C LYS A 13 -0.58 0.82 -18.12
N ASN A 14 -0.39 2.07 -17.73
CA ASN A 14 0.91 2.75 -17.68
C ASN A 14 1.27 3.11 -16.23
N LEU A 15 1.39 2.10 -15.36
CA LEU A 15 1.85 2.29 -13.98
C LEU A 15 3.39 2.33 -13.94
N SER A 16 3.96 3.34 -13.28
CA SER A 16 5.40 3.44 -13.03
C SER A 16 5.79 2.63 -11.79
N VAL A 17 5.46 1.34 -11.82
CA VAL A 17 5.71 0.40 -10.71
C VAL A 17 6.44 -0.83 -11.23
N ARG A 18 7.49 -1.21 -10.52
CA ARG A 18 8.26 -2.43 -10.78
C ARG A 18 8.20 -3.40 -9.61
N ASP A 19 8.50 -4.65 -9.87
CA ASP A 19 8.76 -5.60 -8.80
C ASP A 19 10.02 -5.22 -8.03
N GLY A 20 9.92 -5.30 -6.71
CA GLY A 20 11.02 -5.03 -5.80
C GLY A 20 11.77 -6.31 -5.40
N ASN A 21 12.92 -6.13 -4.81
CA ASN A 21 13.76 -7.20 -4.29
C ASN A 21 14.39 -6.81 -2.94
N LYS A 22 15.24 -7.67 -2.38
CA LYS A 22 15.87 -7.44 -1.05
C LYS A 22 16.72 -6.15 -0.99
N GLN A 23 17.25 -5.66 -2.10
CA GLN A 23 18.04 -4.43 -2.14
C GLN A 23 17.15 -3.19 -1.95
N ASP A 24 15.89 -3.28 -2.34
CA ASP A 24 14.90 -2.20 -2.20
C ASP A 24 14.41 -2.00 -0.74
N LEU A 25 14.75 -2.90 0.17
CA LEU A 25 14.39 -2.76 1.59
C LEU A 25 15.01 -1.50 2.22
N THR A 26 16.10 -0.99 1.68
CA THR A 26 16.69 0.29 2.12
C THR A 26 15.77 1.46 1.76
N LEU A 27 15.25 1.51 0.53
CA LEU A 27 14.27 2.51 0.10
C LEU A 27 13.01 2.43 0.97
N ALA A 28 12.49 1.22 1.20
CA ALA A 28 11.32 1.03 2.06
C ALA A 28 11.55 1.56 3.48
N ALA A 29 12.71 1.29 4.07
CA ALA A 29 13.07 1.78 5.41
C ALA A 29 13.19 3.32 5.46
N GLU A 30 13.65 3.97 4.40
CA GLU A 30 13.72 5.44 4.32
C GLU A 30 12.31 6.05 4.23
N VAL A 31 11.43 5.50 3.40
CA VAL A 31 10.03 5.92 3.28
C VAL A 31 9.30 5.75 4.60
N ASP A 32 9.45 4.62 5.27
CA ASP A 32 8.86 4.35 6.58
C ASP A 32 9.29 5.39 7.63
N ARG A 33 10.58 5.68 7.72
CA ARG A 33 11.07 6.68 8.69
C ARG A 33 10.49 8.06 8.44
N ALA A 34 10.32 8.43 7.17
CA ALA A 34 9.70 9.71 6.81
C ALA A 34 8.23 9.80 7.20
N LEU A 35 7.47 8.72 7.07
CA LEU A 35 6.01 8.70 7.29
C LEU A 35 5.60 8.36 8.73
N ARG A 36 6.27 7.40 9.34
CA ARG A 36 5.89 6.84 10.64
C ARG A 36 6.97 6.97 11.72
N GLY A 37 8.11 7.55 11.39
CA GLY A 37 9.22 7.77 12.32
C GLY A 37 10.10 6.55 12.58
N ALA A 38 9.75 5.36 12.07
CA ALA A 38 10.49 4.13 12.24
C ALA A 38 10.32 3.19 11.05
N ALA A 39 11.37 2.44 10.70
CA ALA A 39 11.28 1.38 9.70
C ALA A 39 10.60 0.14 10.25
N HIS A 40 9.98 -0.66 9.37
CA HIS A 40 9.43 -1.98 9.74
C HIS A 40 10.53 -3.02 10.05
N GLY A 41 11.77 -2.75 9.63
CA GLY A 41 12.91 -3.63 9.93
C GLY A 41 12.73 -5.05 9.41
N PRO A 42 12.85 -6.08 10.29
CA PRO A 42 12.76 -7.48 9.88
C PRO A 42 11.37 -7.91 9.38
N ASP A 43 10.32 -7.16 9.70
CA ASP A 43 8.95 -7.53 9.34
C ASP A 43 8.75 -7.56 7.83
N LEU A 44 9.27 -6.58 7.09
CA LEU A 44 9.23 -6.58 5.62
C LEU A 44 9.94 -7.81 5.03
N LYS A 45 11.10 -8.14 5.58
CA LYS A 45 11.84 -9.33 5.13
C LYS A 45 11.03 -10.60 5.36
N HIS A 46 10.39 -10.71 6.52
CA HIS A 46 9.53 -11.85 6.85
C HIS A 46 8.34 -11.96 5.88
N MET A 47 7.64 -10.86 5.59
CA MET A 47 6.55 -10.84 4.62
C MET A 47 6.99 -11.38 3.25
N LEU A 48 8.15 -10.95 2.75
CA LEU A 48 8.68 -11.44 1.47
C LEU A 48 9.05 -12.92 1.52
N GLU A 49 9.58 -13.40 2.64
CA GLU A 49 9.91 -14.82 2.83
C GLU A 49 8.67 -15.71 2.92
N THR A 50 7.51 -15.14 3.31
CA THR A 50 6.22 -15.84 3.39
C THR A 50 5.39 -15.76 2.12
N GLY A 51 5.93 -15.16 1.05
CA GLY A 51 5.32 -15.17 -0.28
C GLY A 51 4.60 -13.89 -0.68
N ASP A 52 4.77 -12.82 0.08
CA ASP A 52 4.26 -11.50 -0.32
C ASP A 52 5.15 -10.88 -1.40
N HIS A 53 4.56 -10.02 -2.22
CA HIS A 53 5.24 -9.31 -3.29
C HIS A 53 5.60 -7.89 -2.87
N LEU A 54 6.87 -7.51 -3.05
CA LEU A 54 7.32 -6.14 -2.91
C LEU A 54 7.18 -5.41 -4.25
N LEU A 55 6.59 -4.24 -4.21
CA LEU A 55 6.40 -3.34 -5.34
C LEU A 55 7.08 -2.01 -5.04
N ILE A 56 7.73 -1.43 -6.05
CA ILE A 56 8.46 -0.17 -5.93
C ILE A 56 7.99 0.79 -7.00
N SER A 57 7.75 2.03 -6.61
CA SER A 57 7.60 3.18 -7.50
C SER A 57 8.58 4.27 -7.09
N GLU A 58 9.35 4.76 -8.06
CA GLU A 58 10.31 5.85 -7.88
C GLU A 58 10.41 6.64 -9.19
N ASN A 59 10.04 7.91 -9.15
CA ASN A 59 10.09 8.84 -10.29
C ASN A 59 10.21 10.28 -9.79
N ASP A 60 10.11 11.25 -10.69
CA ASP A 60 10.24 12.70 -10.38
C ASP A 60 9.15 13.19 -9.39
N SER A 61 8.02 12.50 -9.28
CA SER A 61 6.92 12.86 -8.35
C SER A 61 7.17 12.37 -6.92
N GLY A 62 8.06 11.40 -6.74
CA GLY A 62 8.36 10.84 -5.43
C GLY A 62 8.77 9.38 -5.48
N ARG A 63 8.72 8.73 -4.32
CA ARG A 63 9.07 7.32 -4.17
C ARG A 63 8.18 6.64 -3.12
N GLY A 64 8.06 5.33 -3.26
CA GLY A 64 7.27 4.53 -2.34
C GLY A 64 7.41 3.04 -2.60
N TYR A 65 6.82 2.28 -1.70
CA TYR A 65 6.74 0.83 -1.83
C TYR A 65 5.37 0.31 -1.39
N ALA A 66 5.04 -0.88 -1.87
CA ALA A 66 3.92 -1.65 -1.34
C ALA A 66 4.34 -3.10 -1.12
N VAL A 67 3.70 -3.74 -0.15
CA VAL A 67 3.76 -5.19 0.04
C VAL A 67 2.35 -5.72 -0.12
N ALA A 68 2.17 -6.70 -1.00
CA ALA A 68 0.86 -7.26 -1.33
C ALA A 68 0.86 -8.78 -1.32
N HIS A 69 -0.24 -9.36 -0.85
CA HIS A 69 -0.55 -10.77 -0.94
C HIS A 69 -1.74 -10.98 -1.86
N LYS A 70 -1.56 -11.68 -2.99
CA LYS A 70 -2.63 -11.97 -3.97
C LYS A 70 -3.49 -10.75 -4.34
N GLY A 71 -2.85 -9.61 -4.52
CA GLY A 71 -3.52 -8.36 -4.87
C GLY A 71 -4.03 -7.52 -3.69
N SER A 72 -4.22 -8.09 -2.51
CA SER A 72 -4.56 -7.34 -1.30
C SER A 72 -3.30 -6.65 -0.73
N PRO A 73 -3.30 -5.31 -0.58
CA PRO A 73 -2.16 -4.62 0.01
C PRO A 73 -2.07 -4.91 1.51
N ASN A 74 -0.90 -5.36 1.96
CA ASN A 74 -0.54 -5.42 3.38
C ASN A 74 0.00 -4.07 3.87
N ILE A 75 0.83 -3.42 3.04
CA ILE A 75 1.37 -2.09 3.31
C ILE A 75 1.38 -1.32 1.98
N VAL A 76 1.04 -0.04 2.03
CA VAL A 76 1.38 0.94 0.99
C VAL A 76 1.96 2.15 1.69
N ALA A 77 3.16 2.56 1.32
CA ALA A 77 3.86 3.71 1.88
C ALA A 77 4.53 4.52 0.77
N ALA A 78 4.27 5.81 0.70
CA ALA A 78 4.83 6.66 -0.35
C ALA A 78 5.04 8.09 0.13
N THR A 79 5.91 8.82 -0.56
CA THR A 79 6.17 10.23 -0.26
C THR A 79 5.09 11.16 -0.82
N THR A 80 4.30 10.71 -1.80
CA THR A 80 3.20 11.47 -2.40
C THR A 80 1.96 10.61 -2.63
N PRO A 81 0.75 11.22 -2.64
CA PRO A 81 -0.50 10.49 -2.92
C PRO A 81 -0.53 9.85 -4.32
N GLU A 82 0.13 10.46 -5.30
CA GLU A 82 0.23 9.95 -6.67
C GLU A 82 0.95 8.61 -6.69
N ILE A 83 2.13 8.54 -6.07
CA ILE A 83 2.91 7.31 -5.94
C ILE A 83 2.14 6.24 -5.15
N ALA A 84 1.47 6.63 -4.06
CA ALA A 84 0.65 5.71 -3.28
C ALA A 84 -0.51 5.13 -4.12
N SER A 85 -1.15 5.95 -4.94
CA SER A 85 -2.23 5.53 -5.83
C SER A 85 -1.73 4.55 -6.90
N GLU A 86 -0.59 4.82 -7.53
CA GLU A 86 0.04 3.91 -8.49
C GLU A 86 0.40 2.56 -7.86
N LEU A 87 0.98 2.57 -6.66
CA LEU A 87 1.31 1.35 -5.91
C LEU A 87 0.06 0.56 -5.56
N LEU A 88 -1.01 1.22 -5.13
CA LEU A 88 -2.28 0.55 -4.82
C LEU A 88 -2.89 -0.07 -6.09
N TRP A 89 -2.91 0.64 -7.22
CA TRP A 89 -3.32 0.08 -8.51
C TRP A 89 -2.49 -1.15 -8.91
N ALA A 90 -1.17 -1.08 -8.70
CA ALA A 90 -0.27 -2.19 -9.01
C ALA A 90 -0.49 -3.42 -8.09
N CYS A 91 -0.87 -3.21 -6.83
CA CYS A 91 -1.33 -4.29 -5.96
C CYS A 91 -2.59 -4.93 -6.54
N LEU A 92 -3.63 -4.13 -6.81
CA LEU A 92 -4.92 -4.61 -7.32
C LEU A 92 -4.80 -5.30 -8.68
N ALA A 93 -3.87 -4.88 -9.53
CA ALA A 93 -3.57 -5.54 -10.82
C ALA A 93 -3.06 -6.98 -10.66
N ARG A 94 -2.64 -7.38 -9.48
CA ARG A 94 -2.16 -8.73 -9.16
C ARG A 94 -3.22 -9.57 -8.39
N ALA A 95 -4.47 -9.13 -8.45
CA ALA A 95 -5.56 -9.83 -7.78
C ALA A 95 -5.72 -11.26 -8.30
N ASP A 96 -5.84 -12.20 -7.37
CA ASP A 96 -6.18 -13.59 -7.63
C ASP A 96 -7.45 -13.91 -6.82
N GLY A 97 -8.60 -13.44 -7.33
CA GLY A 97 -9.89 -13.50 -6.65
C GLY A 97 -10.30 -12.20 -5.97
N GLU A 98 -11.02 -12.33 -4.85
CA GLU A 98 -11.43 -11.18 -4.05
C GLU A 98 -10.26 -10.57 -3.29
N VAL A 99 -10.24 -9.25 -3.22
CA VAL A 99 -9.23 -8.48 -2.49
C VAL A 99 -9.84 -7.65 -1.38
N GLU A 100 -9.01 -7.32 -0.39
CA GLU A 100 -9.34 -6.37 0.67
C GLU A 100 -8.30 -5.24 0.72
N VAL A 101 -8.78 -4.01 0.82
CA VAL A 101 -7.97 -2.83 1.13
C VAL A 101 -8.44 -2.29 2.48
N ARG A 102 -7.63 -2.50 3.50
CA ARG A 102 -7.97 -2.14 4.89
C ARG A 102 -7.43 -0.75 5.25
N TRP A 103 -7.88 -0.24 6.40
CA TRP A 103 -7.34 0.96 7.06
C TRP A 103 -7.50 2.26 6.25
N ILE A 104 -8.53 2.35 5.40
CA ILE A 104 -8.87 3.59 4.71
C ILE A 104 -9.60 4.51 5.70
N THR A 105 -8.92 5.55 6.15
CA THR A 105 -9.48 6.63 6.98
C THR A 105 -9.55 7.92 6.17
N ALA A 106 -9.94 9.03 6.80
CA ALA A 106 -9.93 10.34 6.16
C ALA A 106 -8.52 10.78 5.70
N LEU A 107 -7.45 10.29 6.36
CA LEU A 107 -6.07 10.55 5.95
C LEU A 107 -5.67 9.79 4.68
N GLN A 108 -6.35 8.69 4.37
CA GLN A 108 -6.12 7.88 3.18
C GLN A 108 -7.19 8.15 2.09
N ASN A 109 -7.69 9.37 2.00
CA ASN A 109 -8.67 9.76 0.98
C ASN A 109 -8.18 9.55 -0.47
N TRP A 110 -6.88 9.55 -0.69
CA TRP A 110 -6.24 9.23 -1.97
C TRP A 110 -6.53 7.79 -2.45
N ALA A 111 -6.79 6.85 -1.53
CA ALA A 111 -7.10 5.47 -1.87
C ALA A 111 -8.55 5.28 -2.36
N ILE A 112 -9.48 6.19 -1.99
CA ILE A 112 -10.90 6.05 -2.32
C ILE A 112 -11.16 6.01 -3.83
N PRO A 113 -10.62 6.95 -4.65
CA PRO A 113 -10.80 6.87 -6.10
C PRO A 113 -10.24 5.58 -6.71
N VAL A 114 -9.13 5.07 -6.17
CA VAL A 114 -8.50 3.82 -6.65
C VAL A 114 -9.42 2.63 -6.40
N VAL A 115 -9.86 2.44 -5.16
CA VAL A 115 -10.69 1.27 -4.81
C VAL A 115 -12.05 1.29 -5.49
N LEU A 116 -12.69 2.45 -5.61
CA LEU A 116 -13.94 2.59 -6.35
C LEU A 116 -13.74 2.40 -7.86
N GLY A 117 -12.67 2.97 -8.41
CA GLY A 117 -12.28 2.76 -9.82
C GLY A 117 -12.03 1.29 -10.12
N ALA A 118 -11.41 0.55 -9.22
CA ALA A 118 -11.19 -0.90 -9.34
C ALA A 118 -12.47 -1.73 -9.18
N GLY A 119 -13.60 -1.12 -8.82
CA GLY A 119 -14.89 -1.81 -8.64
C GLY A 119 -15.14 -2.37 -7.26
N LEU A 120 -14.30 -2.02 -6.28
CA LEU A 120 -14.47 -2.49 -4.91
C LEU A 120 -15.59 -1.70 -4.20
N SER A 121 -16.21 -2.33 -3.22
CA SER A 121 -17.25 -1.73 -2.38
C SER A 121 -16.67 -1.26 -1.05
N LEU A 122 -17.00 -0.02 -0.65
CA LEU A 122 -16.62 0.52 0.65
C LEU A 122 -17.57 0.05 1.75
N SER A 123 -16.99 -0.32 2.88
CA SER A 123 -17.74 -0.67 4.09
C SER A 123 -17.08 -0.13 5.35
N SER A 124 -17.85 0.03 6.42
CA SER A 124 -17.32 0.36 7.73
C SER A 124 -16.56 -0.83 8.32
N ALA A 125 -15.39 -0.57 8.95
CA ALA A 125 -14.53 -1.63 9.50
C ALA A 125 -14.06 -1.35 10.94
N GLY A 126 -14.51 -0.39 11.61
CA GLY A 126 -14.10 -0.05 12.98
C GLY A 126 -13.01 1.03 13.05
N PRO A 127 -12.68 1.50 14.26
CA PRO A 127 -11.75 2.60 14.48
C PRO A 127 -10.29 2.15 14.38
N ILE A 128 -9.42 3.08 13.94
CA ILE A 128 -7.97 3.00 14.13
C ILE A 128 -7.64 3.84 15.36
N CYS A 129 -6.96 3.22 16.31
CA CYS A 129 -6.49 3.89 17.52
C CYS A 129 -4.97 3.99 17.48
N THR A 130 -4.44 5.19 17.66
CA THR A 130 -2.99 5.44 17.73
C THR A 130 -2.62 5.99 19.11
N ARG A 131 -1.39 5.72 19.56
CA ARG A 131 -0.85 6.25 20.80
C ARG A 131 0.54 6.83 20.56
N GLY A 132 0.76 8.04 21.02
CA GLY A 132 2.04 8.75 20.87
C GLY A 132 2.10 9.57 19.58
N ASN A 133 3.28 10.09 19.30
CA ASN A 133 3.53 10.88 18.09
C ASN A 133 4.09 9.97 16.99
N LEU A 134 3.22 9.59 16.09
CA LEU A 134 3.53 8.70 14.97
C LEU A 134 3.54 9.53 13.70
N GLY A 135 4.56 10.10 13.22
CA GLY A 135 4.66 10.78 11.93
C GLY A 135 3.34 11.24 11.29
N SER A 136 3.35 11.57 10.00
CA SER A 136 2.14 12.01 9.28
C SER A 136 1.15 10.87 9.01
N LEU A 137 1.63 9.63 8.90
CA LEU A 137 0.86 8.44 8.50
C LEU A 137 0.02 8.64 7.22
N THR A 138 0.50 9.48 6.32
CA THR A 138 -0.13 9.73 5.01
C THR A 138 0.90 10.22 4.00
N PRO A 139 0.86 9.73 2.76
CA PRO A 139 0.02 8.63 2.24
C PRO A 139 0.54 7.25 2.68
N TYR A 140 -0.27 6.55 3.46
CA TYR A 140 0.13 5.29 4.09
C TYR A 140 -1.07 4.38 4.34
N LEU A 141 -0.98 3.11 3.96
CA LEU A 141 -1.89 2.05 4.40
C LEU A 141 -1.10 1.10 5.28
N PRO A 142 -1.41 1.04 6.59
CA PRO A 142 -0.66 0.19 7.52
C PRO A 142 -1.02 -1.29 7.37
N SER A 143 -0.08 -2.14 7.74
CA SER A 143 -0.38 -3.54 8.03
C SER A 143 -0.93 -3.66 9.45
N GLY A 144 -2.08 -4.29 9.63
CA GLY A 144 -2.69 -4.43 10.95
C GLY A 144 -1.78 -5.02 12.03
N PRO A 145 -1.06 -6.14 11.77
CA PRO A 145 -0.18 -6.75 12.78
C PRO A 145 1.20 -6.08 12.92
N PHE A 146 1.62 -5.25 11.95
CA PHE A 146 2.97 -4.67 11.90
C PHE A 146 2.91 -3.12 11.88
N LEU A 147 2.15 -2.54 12.77
CA LEU A 147 2.03 -1.08 12.94
C LEU A 147 3.23 -0.47 13.64
#